data_09b992bf7876bed0eb770f356fe8a98f
#
_entry.id   09b992bf7876bed0eb770f356fe8a98f
#
_cell.length_a   1.000
_cell.length_b   1.000
_cell.length_c   1.000
_cell.angle_alpha   90.00
_cell.angle_beta   90.00
_cell.angle_gamma   90.00
#
_symmetry.space_group_name_H-M   'P 1'
#
loop_
_entity.id
_entity.type
_entity.pdbx_description
1 polymer ?
#
loop_
_entity_poly.entity_id
_entity_poly.type
_entity_poly.pdbx_seq_one_letter_code
_entity_poly.pdbx_strand_id
1 'polypeptide(L)'
;YKRQIKNQFSEEEMVKYREYREKWFKSAKNVDPSYGPLAVMCELVSTCNLACSMCYTNTEDFQNSVIGATRMLPWKIVKSVIDECAELGVYSILFSWRGESTLYRQRDEKGNIIDFPYVLNYAKKKGILEVTSLTHGQTIEGDFARRVVEAQPNWINFSIDGLAKEYNKIRTPPAKKKDKSFDAFVKVTNNIKNLVKIKKELGVTKPQIRTNSIFPSIYKN
;
A
#
# COMPACT_ATOMS: atom_id res chain seq x y z
N TYR A 1 17.66 -10.28 -1.00
CA TYR A 1 16.29 -10.62 -1.45
C TYR A 1 15.83 -11.98 -0.92
N LYS A 2 16.57 -13.10 -1.15
CA LYS A 2 16.19 -14.45 -0.67
C LYS A 2 16.01 -14.54 0.86
N ARG A 3 16.85 -13.88 1.65
CA ARG A 3 16.76 -13.88 3.13
C ARG A 3 15.54 -13.12 3.64
N GLN A 4 15.15 -12.05 2.95
CA GLN A 4 14.00 -11.22 3.33
C GLN A 4 12.66 -11.94 3.08
N ILE A 5 12.57 -12.78 2.06
CA ILE A 5 11.37 -13.56 1.75
C ILE A 5 11.16 -14.68 2.77
N LYS A 6 12.23 -15.41 3.16
CA LYS A 6 12.13 -16.53 4.11
C LYS A 6 11.47 -16.15 5.45
N ASN A 7 11.66 -14.92 5.90
CA ASN A 7 11.11 -14.46 7.18
C ASN A 7 9.65 -13.96 7.09
N GLN A 8 9.01 -14.04 5.91
CA GLN A 8 7.66 -13.53 5.69
C GLN A 8 6.60 -14.61 5.58
N PHE A 9 7.00 -15.83 5.35
CA PHE A 9 6.12 -16.94 5.07
C PHE A 9 6.48 -18.13 5.95
N SER A 10 5.47 -18.87 6.42
CA SER A 10 5.66 -20.19 6.99
C SER A 10 6.22 -21.15 5.92
N GLU A 11 6.61 -22.37 6.32
CA GLU A 11 7.08 -23.36 5.34
C GLU A 11 5.99 -23.71 4.32
N GLU A 12 4.74 -23.86 4.74
CA GLU A 12 3.60 -24.08 3.86
C GLU A 12 3.33 -22.90 2.93
N GLU A 13 3.33 -21.68 3.48
CA GLU A 13 3.18 -20.47 2.70
C GLU A 13 4.31 -20.31 1.68
N MET A 14 5.53 -20.77 1.99
CA MET A 14 6.67 -20.73 1.07
C MET A 14 6.48 -21.67 -0.14
N VAL A 15 5.83 -22.80 0.03
CA VAL A 15 5.47 -23.69 -1.09
C VAL A 15 4.51 -22.95 -2.03
N LYS A 16 3.44 -22.40 -1.50
CA LYS A 16 2.45 -21.59 -2.26
C LYS A 16 3.11 -20.38 -2.93
N TYR A 17 4.04 -19.71 -2.23
CA TYR A 17 4.75 -18.56 -2.80
C TYR A 17 5.65 -18.95 -3.99
N ARG A 18 6.32 -20.12 -3.94
CA ARG A 18 7.12 -20.61 -5.07
C ARG A 18 6.22 -20.94 -6.26
N GLU A 19 5.11 -21.63 -6.03
CA GLU A 19 4.11 -21.93 -7.05
C GLU A 19 3.58 -20.64 -7.71
N TYR A 20 3.20 -19.65 -6.89
CA TYR A 20 2.80 -18.33 -7.38
C TYR A 20 3.86 -17.70 -8.29
N ARG A 21 5.13 -17.71 -7.87
CA ARG A 21 6.20 -17.10 -8.66
C ARG A 21 6.50 -17.87 -9.95
N GLU A 22 6.40 -19.18 -9.94
CA GLU A 22 6.53 -20.00 -11.15
C GLU A 22 5.41 -19.70 -12.16
N LYS A 23 4.16 -19.67 -11.70
CA LYS A 23 3.00 -19.29 -12.54
C LYS A 23 3.18 -17.88 -13.08
N TRP A 24 3.60 -16.93 -12.25
CA TRP A 24 3.86 -15.56 -12.68
C TRP A 24 4.86 -15.46 -13.83
N PHE A 25 5.99 -16.15 -13.73
CA PHE A 25 7.00 -16.15 -14.79
C PHE A 25 6.57 -16.90 -16.05
N LYS A 26 5.78 -17.96 -15.91
CA LYS A 26 5.20 -18.68 -17.06
C LYS A 26 4.18 -17.82 -17.78
N SER A 27 3.29 -17.16 -17.05
CA SER A 27 2.26 -16.28 -17.63
C SER A 27 2.83 -15.06 -18.34
N ALA A 28 4.01 -14.57 -17.94
CA ALA A 28 4.69 -13.50 -18.65
C ALA A 28 5.17 -13.90 -20.06
N LYS A 29 5.34 -15.22 -20.30
CA LYS A 29 5.76 -15.75 -21.60
C LYS A 29 4.58 -16.24 -22.44
N ASN A 30 3.61 -16.90 -21.80
CA ASN A 30 2.43 -17.45 -22.47
C ASN A 30 1.23 -17.19 -21.56
N VAL A 31 0.24 -16.45 -22.05
CA VAL A 31 -1.02 -16.27 -21.33
C VAL A 31 -1.74 -17.61 -21.28
N ASP A 32 -1.85 -18.19 -20.09
CA ASP A 32 -2.61 -19.40 -19.84
C ASP A 32 -3.90 -19.02 -19.11
N PRO A 33 -5.07 -19.12 -19.80
CA PRO A 33 -6.35 -18.77 -19.19
C PRO A 33 -6.89 -19.85 -18.25
N SER A 34 -6.19 -20.99 -18.09
CA SER A 34 -6.68 -22.11 -17.26
C SER A 34 -6.69 -21.81 -15.76
N TYR A 35 -6.00 -20.78 -15.31
CA TYR A 35 -6.07 -20.30 -13.94
C TYR A 35 -6.46 -18.82 -13.91
N GLY A 36 -7.22 -18.45 -12.88
CA GLY A 36 -7.67 -17.08 -12.66
C GLY A 36 -6.51 -16.09 -12.39
N PRO A 37 -6.81 -14.84 -12.06
CA PRO A 37 -5.78 -13.84 -11.82
C PRO A 37 -4.85 -14.28 -10.68
N LEU A 38 -3.53 -14.22 -10.93
CA LEU A 38 -2.52 -14.54 -9.92
C LEU A 38 -2.38 -13.45 -8.86
N ALA A 39 -2.60 -12.22 -9.27
CA ALA A 39 -2.55 -11.03 -8.43
C ALA A 39 -3.59 -10.02 -8.85
N VAL A 40 -4.14 -9.30 -7.87
CA VAL A 40 -5.14 -8.25 -8.07
C VAL A 40 -4.61 -6.95 -7.48
N MET A 41 -4.81 -5.85 -8.19
CA MET A 41 -4.59 -4.50 -7.67
C MET A 41 -5.93 -3.87 -7.35
N CYS A 42 -6.15 -3.49 -6.10
CA CYS A 42 -7.38 -2.89 -5.62
C CYS A 42 -7.13 -1.45 -5.17
N GLU A 43 -7.69 -0.50 -5.90
CA GLU A 43 -7.63 0.92 -5.55
C GLU A 43 -8.70 1.25 -4.51
N LEU A 44 -8.29 1.52 -3.30
CA LEU A 44 -9.20 1.89 -2.20
C LEU A 44 -9.64 3.35 -2.28
N VAL A 45 -8.73 4.23 -2.72
CA VAL A 45 -8.90 5.70 -2.70
C VAL A 45 -8.25 6.29 -3.95
N SER A 46 -9.00 7.13 -4.67
CA SER A 46 -8.49 7.86 -5.84
C SER A 46 -7.94 9.25 -5.49
N THR A 47 -8.16 9.73 -4.27
CA THR A 47 -7.66 11.03 -3.80
C THR A 47 -6.42 10.89 -2.93
N CYS A 48 -5.62 11.96 -2.88
CA CYS A 48 -4.43 12.06 -2.05
C CYS A 48 -4.44 13.38 -1.27
N ASN A 49 -3.83 13.38 -0.10
CA ASN A 49 -3.61 14.61 0.68
C ASN A 49 -2.28 15.30 0.35
N LEU A 50 -1.55 14.80 -0.65
CA LEU A 50 -0.37 15.45 -1.24
C LEU A 50 -0.66 15.96 -2.65
N ALA A 51 0.13 16.95 -3.08
CA ALA A 51 0.12 17.51 -4.42
C ALA A 51 1.51 17.34 -5.07
N CYS A 52 1.94 16.07 -5.19
CA CYS A 52 3.24 15.75 -5.78
C CYS A 52 3.34 16.27 -7.21
N SER A 53 4.42 17.00 -7.51
CA SER A 53 4.59 17.72 -8.79
C SER A 53 4.54 16.84 -10.05
N MET A 54 4.90 15.55 -9.92
CA MET A 54 4.89 14.58 -11.02
C MET A 54 3.60 13.73 -11.08
N CYS A 55 2.65 13.92 -10.16
CA CYS A 55 1.48 13.06 -10.06
C CYS A 55 0.34 13.59 -10.95
N TYR A 56 -0.08 12.78 -11.92
CA TYR A 56 -1.17 13.15 -12.83
C TYR A 56 -2.53 13.32 -12.13
N THR A 57 -2.71 12.73 -10.93
CA THR A 57 -3.95 12.89 -10.16
C THR A 57 -4.17 14.32 -9.64
N ASN A 58 -3.16 15.18 -9.76
CA ASN A 58 -3.27 16.61 -9.44
C ASN A 58 -3.70 17.45 -10.64
N THR A 59 -3.83 16.87 -11.83
CA THR A 59 -4.31 17.60 -13.02
C THR A 59 -5.80 17.88 -12.90
N GLU A 60 -6.24 18.99 -13.48
CA GLU A 60 -7.64 19.38 -13.50
C GLU A 60 -8.51 18.32 -14.20
N ASP A 61 -8.01 17.80 -15.31
CA ASP A 61 -8.69 16.73 -16.07
C ASP A 61 -8.97 15.51 -15.21
N PHE A 62 -7.98 15.07 -14.40
CA PHE A 62 -8.20 13.94 -13.49
C PHE A 62 -9.19 14.28 -12.39
N GLN A 63 -9.06 15.45 -11.76
CA GLN A 63 -9.94 15.87 -10.66
C GLN A 63 -11.40 15.98 -11.09
N ASN A 64 -11.66 16.37 -12.34
CA ASN A 64 -12.99 16.48 -12.94
C ASN A 64 -13.48 15.15 -13.54
N SER A 65 -12.64 14.12 -13.61
CA SER A 65 -13.05 12.81 -14.11
C SER A 65 -13.97 12.09 -13.12
N VAL A 66 -14.78 11.13 -13.61
CA VAL A 66 -15.62 10.27 -12.76
C VAL A 66 -14.81 9.55 -11.68
N ILE A 67 -13.60 9.11 -12.03
CA ILE A 67 -12.71 8.42 -11.07
C ILE A 67 -12.20 9.38 -9.99
N GLY A 68 -11.82 10.60 -10.35
CA GLY A 68 -11.41 11.64 -9.41
C GLY A 68 -12.56 12.03 -8.47
N ALA A 69 -13.79 12.05 -8.95
CA ALA A 69 -15.00 12.37 -8.17
C ALA A 69 -15.40 11.26 -7.19
N THR A 70 -15.17 9.98 -7.52
CA THR A 70 -15.62 8.83 -6.70
C THR A 70 -14.87 8.70 -5.38
N ARG A 71 -13.64 9.19 -5.30
CA ARG A 71 -12.78 9.33 -4.12
C ARG A 71 -12.46 8.06 -3.33
N MET A 72 -13.45 7.28 -2.87
CA MET A 72 -13.24 6.06 -2.08
C MET A 72 -14.16 4.94 -2.54
N LEU A 73 -13.62 3.74 -2.65
CA LEU A 73 -14.39 2.55 -3.00
C LEU A 73 -15.26 2.13 -1.80
N PRO A 74 -16.58 1.87 -1.99
CA PRO A 74 -17.44 1.43 -0.90
C PRO A 74 -16.95 0.12 -0.27
N TRP A 75 -17.05 0.01 1.07
CA TRP A 75 -16.60 -1.18 1.79
C TRP A 75 -17.23 -2.48 1.24
N LYS A 76 -18.51 -2.46 0.91
CA LYS A 76 -19.20 -3.63 0.35
C LYS A 76 -18.47 -4.17 -0.90
N ILE A 77 -17.99 -3.29 -1.77
CA ILE A 77 -17.25 -3.69 -2.98
C ILE A 77 -15.86 -4.20 -2.62
N VAL A 78 -15.13 -3.50 -1.75
CA VAL A 78 -13.79 -3.93 -1.29
C VAL A 78 -13.87 -5.32 -0.65
N LYS A 79 -14.89 -5.53 0.18
CA LYS A 79 -15.15 -6.82 0.83
C LYS A 79 -15.41 -7.93 -0.20
N SER A 80 -16.29 -7.68 -1.18
CA SER A 80 -16.58 -8.65 -2.25
C SER A 80 -15.32 -9.01 -3.03
N VAL A 81 -14.53 -8.01 -3.44
CA VAL A 81 -13.25 -8.25 -4.15
C VAL A 81 -12.31 -9.13 -3.34
N ILE A 82 -12.17 -8.89 -2.04
CA ILE A 82 -11.28 -9.71 -1.18
C ILE A 82 -11.83 -11.13 -1.04
N ASP A 83 -13.13 -11.28 -0.83
CA ASP A 83 -13.79 -12.58 -0.69
C ASP A 83 -13.65 -13.40 -1.97
N GLU A 84 -13.94 -12.81 -3.13
CA GLU A 84 -13.79 -13.45 -4.44
C GLU A 84 -12.32 -13.79 -4.75
N CYS A 85 -11.37 -12.92 -4.42
CA CYS A 85 -9.95 -13.22 -4.55
C CYS A 85 -9.56 -14.45 -3.72
N ALA A 86 -10.09 -14.58 -2.51
CA ALA A 86 -9.80 -15.73 -1.65
C ALA A 86 -10.42 -17.03 -2.22
N GLU A 87 -11.66 -16.97 -2.70
CA GLU A 87 -12.38 -18.09 -3.31
C GLU A 87 -11.71 -18.57 -4.61
N LEU A 88 -11.22 -17.64 -5.44
CA LEU A 88 -10.52 -17.92 -6.69
C LEU A 88 -9.06 -18.32 -6.48
N GLY A 89 -8.55 -18.32 -5.25
CA GLY A 89 -7.16 -18.67 -4.96
C GLY A 89 -6.14 -17.63 -5.46
N VAL A 90 -6.53 -16.36 -5.54
CA VAL A 90 -5.60 -15.26 -5.87
C VAL A 90 -4.50 -15.19 -4.81
N TYR A 91 -3.25 -15.21 -5.26
CA TYR A 91 -2.10 -15.25 -4.35
C TYR A 91 -1.77 -13.90 -3.72
N SER A 92 -1.94 -12.81 -4.45
CA SER A 92 -1.50 -11.48 -4.01
C SER A 92 -2.55 -10.41 -4.24
N ILE A 93 -2.73 -9.53 -3.23
CA ILE A 93 -3.48 -8.30 -3.39
C ILE A 93 -2.59 -7.11 -3.06
N LEU A 94 -2.51 -6.15 -3.99
CA LEU A 94 -1.88 -4.86 -3.79
C LEU A 94 -2.96 -3.79 -3.59
N PHE A 95 -3.05 -3.23 -2.38
CA PHE A 95 -3.91 -2.09 -2.09
C PHE A 95 -3.19 -0.78 -2.40
N SER A 96 -3.20 -0.42 -3.65
CA SER A 96 -2.65 0.85 -4.16
C SER A 96 -3.02 1.02 -5.63
N TRP A 97 -2.98 2.23 -6.10
CA TRP A 97 -2.92 2.63 -7.51
C TRP A 97 -2.73 4.13 -7.60
N ARG A 98 -3.83 4.87 -7.78
CA ARG A 98 -3.88 6.34 -7.65
C ARG A 98 -4.03 6.71 -6.18
N GLY A 99 -4.18 7.96 -5.85
CA GLY A 99 -4.47 8.41 -4.49
C GLY A 99 -3.56 7.89 -3.38
N GLU A 100 -4.07 7.89 -2.16
CA GLU A 100 -3.36 7.40 -0.97
C GLU A 100 -4.23 6.42 -0.18
N SER A 101 -3.89 5.14 -0.20
CA SER A 101 -4.69 4.07 0.40
C SER A 101 -4.86 4.21 1.91
N THR A 102 -3.92 4.84 2.60
CA THR A 102 -4.00 5.06 4.06
C THR A 102 -5.09 6.06 4.47
N LEU A 103 -5.65 6.81 3.51
CA LEU A 103 -6.81 7.69 3.74
C LEU A 103 -8.14 6.93 3.70
N TYR A 104 -8.15 5.65 3.37
CA TYR A 104 -9.37 4.86 3.29
C TYR A 104 -10.11 4.85 4.62
N ARG A 105 -11.38 5.27 4.58
CA ARG A 105 -12.26 5.30 5.73
C ARG A 105 -13.71 5.20 5.30
N GLN A 106 -14.33 4.08 5.61
CA GLN A 106 -15.73 3.76 5.34
C GLN A 106 -16.43 3.32 6.61
N ARG A 107 -17.70 2.99 6.52
CA ARG A 107 -18.46 2.31 7.59
C ARG A 107 -19.10 1.05 7.04
N ASP A 108 -19.20 0.02 7.87
CA ASP A 108 -20.03 -1.14 7.58
C ASP A 108 -21.52 -0.86 7.86
N GLU A 109 -22.36 -1.84 7.59
CA GLU A 109 -23.82 -1.76 7.82
C GLU A 109 -24.20 -1.55 9.29
N LYS A 110 -23.30 -1.90 10.21
CA LYS A 110 -23.46 -1.71 11.67
C LYS A 110 -22.90 -0.38 12.17
N GLY A 111 -22.34 0.44 11.27
CA GLY A 111 -21.71 1.72 11.60
C GLY A 111 -20.27 1.65 12.08
N ASN A 112 -19.64 0.45 12.12
CA ASN A 112 -18.24 0.31 12.51
C ASN A 112 -17.32 0.96 11.49
N ILE A 113 -16.24 1.56 11.96
CA ILE A 113 -15.23 2.16 11.09
C ILE A 113 -14.40 1.07 10.42
N ILE A 114 -14.36 1.15 9.10
CA ILE A 114 -13.52 0.33 8.23
C ILE A 114 -12.44 1.24 7.64
N ASP A 115 -11.23 1.10 8.12
CA ASP A 115 -10.08 1.87 7.64
C ASP A 115 -9.01 0.98 7.00
N PHE A 116 -7.94 1.59 6.52
CA PHE A 116 -6.88 0.87 5.84
C PHE A 116 -6.28 -0.31 6.63
N PRO A 117 -5.91 -0.20 7.93
CA PRO A 117 -5.46 -1.34 8.72
C PRO A 117 -6.49 -2.47 8.81
N TYR A 118 -7.77 -2.13 8.90
CA TYR A 118 -8.85 -3.11 8.90
C TYR A 118 -8.89 -3.89 7.58
N VAL A 119 -8.77 -3.21 6.44
CA VAL A 119 -8.76 -3.86 5.10
C VAL A 119 -7.58 -4.82 4.98
N LEU A 120 -6.38 -4.40 5.39
CA LEU A 120 -5.20 -5.28 5.41
C LEU A 120 -5.42 -6.54 6.23
N ASN A 121 -5.91 -6.37 7.46
CA ASN A 121 -6.21 -7.48 8.37
C ASN A 121 -7.29 -8.40 7.80
N TYR A 122 -8.34 -7.84 7.20
CA TYR A 122 -9.41 -8.62 6.57
C TYR A 122 -8.86 -9.52 5.45
N ALA A 123 -8.06 -8.96 4.54
CA ALA A 123 -7.43 -9.71 3.47
C ALA A 123 -6.51 -10.85 4.00
N LYS A 124 -5.72 -10.57 5.05
CA LYS A 124 -4.90 -11.60 5.70
C LYS A 124 -5.74 -12.70 6.33
N LYS A 125 -6.83 -12.36 7.03
CA LYS A 125 -7.76 -13.33 7.64
C LYS A 125 -8.48 -14.19 6.60
N LYS A 126 -8.71 -13.69 5.39
CA LYS A 126 -9.26 -14.45 4.27
C LYS A 126 -8.27 -15.40 3.60
N GLY A 127 -7.02 -15.42 4.06
CA GLY A 127 -5.99 -16.34 3.57
C GLY A 127 -5.24 -15.86 2.34
N ILE A 128 -5.37 -14.58 1.96
CA ILE A 128 -4.54 -14.02 0.88
C ILE A 128 -3.07 -14.13 1.29
N LEU A 129 -2.31 -14.83 0.48
CA LEU A 129 -0.91 -15.16 0.77
C LEU A 129 -0.05 -13.91 0.91
N GLU A 130 -0.14 -13.00 -0.07
CA GLU A 130 0.64 -11.76 -0.11
C GLU A 130 -0.28 -10.54 -0.13
N VAL A 131 -0.33 -9.81 0.98
CA VAL A 131 -1.06 -8.54 1.11
C VAL A 131 -0.06 -7.40 1.19
N THR A 132 -0.20 -6.43 0.31
CA THR A 132 0.83 -5.40 0.09
C THR A 132 0.22 -4.04 -0.16
N SER A 133 1.02 -2.97 0.02
CA SER A 133 0.61 -1.62 -0.33
C SER A 133 1.78 -0.69 -0.66
N LEU A 134 1.47 0.39 -1.39
CA LEU A 134 2.33 1.55 -1.55
C LEU A 134 1.71 2.74 -0.82
N THR A 135 2.54 3.62 -0.27
CA THR A 135 2.10 4.81 0.46
C THR A 135 3.17 5.91 0.41
N HIS A 136 2.76 7.15 0.55
CA HIS A 136 3.70 8.24 0.85
C HIS A 136 4.12 8.24 2.35
N GLY A 137 3.43 7.49 3.21
CA GLY A 137 3.81 7.23 4.60
C GLY A 137 3.61 8.36 5.61
N GLN A 138 3.11 9.53 5.20
CA GLN A 138 2.97 10.67 6.12
C GLN A 138 1.79 10.54 7.09
N THR A 139 0.87 9.63 6.80
CA THR A 139 -0.34 9.36 7.61
C THR A 139 -0.16 8.20 8.58
N ILE A 140 0.93 7.43 8.46
CA ILE A 140 1.16 6.23 9.28
C ILE A 140 1.84 6.62 10.60
N GLU A 141 1.05 7.06 11.57
CA GLU A 141 1.53 7.53 12.87
C GLU A 141 0.64 7.04 14.04
N GLY A 142 1.15 7.10 15.26
CA GLY A 142 0.41 6.78 16.49
C GLY A 142 -0.22 5.38 16.50
N ASP A 143 -1.46 5.30 16.96
CA ASP A 143 -2.25 4.07 17.00
C ASP A 143 -2.49 3.46 15.60
N PHE A 144 -2.66 4.31 14.59
CA PHE A 144 -2.82 3.85 13.22
C PHE A 144 -1.60 3.05 12.73
N ALA A 145 -0.38 3.50 13.05
CA ALA A 145 0.84 2.78 12.74
C ALA A 145 0.90 1.42 13.44
N ARG A 146 0.49 1.36 14.72
CA ARG A 146 0.41 0.10 15.47
C ARG A 146 -0.54 -0.89 14.81
N ARG A 147 -1.75 -0.45 14.48
CA ARG A 147 -2.75 -1.30 13.81
C ARG A 147 -2.31 -1.76 12.41
N VAL A 148 -1.54 -0.96 11.68
CA VAL A 148 -0.92 -1.37 10.41
C VAL A 148 0.08 -2.52 10.63
N VAL A 149 0.89 -2.47 11.69
CA VAL A 149 1.81 -3.56 12.02
C VAL A 149 1.07 -4.80 12.49
N GLU A 150 0.05 -4.66 13.34
CA GLU A 150 -0.78 -5.76 13.85
C GLU A 150 -1.56 -6.48 12.73
N ALA A 151 -1.93 -5.78 11.67
CA ALA A 151 -2.56 -6.37 10.48
C ALA A 151 -1.62 -7.30 9.69
N GLN A 152 -0.31 -7.26 9.94
CA GLN A 152 0.70 -8.16 9.35
C GLN A 152 0.68 -8.24 7.82
N PRO A 153 0.53 -7.13 7.06
CA PRO A 153 0.72 -7.20 5.62
C PRO A 153 2.14 -7.67 5.30
N ASN A 154 2.34 -8.26 4.14
CA ASN A 154 3.65 -8.84 3.80
C ASN A 154 4.70 -7.74 3.59
N TRP A 155 4.35 -6.67 2.87
CA TRP A 155 5.23 -5.51 2.75
C TRP A 155 4.44 -4.21 2.48
N ILE A 156 5.06 -3.11 2.87
CA ILE A 156 4.62 -1.75 2.57
C ILE A 156 5.78 -1.02 1.91
N ASN A 157 5.54 -0.47 0.74
CA ASN A 157 6.48 0.38 0.02
C ASN A 157 6.22 1.85 0.35
N PHE A 158 7.26 2.52 0.81
CA PHE A 158 7.25 3.96 1.03
C PHE A 158 7.83 4.67 -0.19
N SER A 159 7.12 5.65 -0.70
CA SER A 159 7.58 6.47 -1.82
C SER A 159 8.54 7.55 -1.32
N ILE A 160 9.84 7.34 -1.53
CA ILE A 160 10.92 8.23 -1.09
C ILE A 160 11.69 8.71 -2.34
N ASP A 161 11.35 9.89 -2.83
CA ASP A 161 11.90 10.46 -4.07
C ASP A 161 13.01 11.48 -3.78
N GLY A 162 14.14 10.98 -3.34
CA GLY A 162 15.32 11.79 -3.01
C GLY A 162 15.51 12.04 -1.51
N LEU A 163 16.53 12.82 -1.16
CA LEU A 163 16.82 13.26 0.20
C LEU A 163 15.98 14.50 0.56
N ALA A 164 16.12 15.00 1.79
CA ALA A 164 15.25 16.02 2.38
C ALA A 164 14.84 17.17 1.42
N LYS A 165 15.81 17.81 0.77
CA LYS A 165 15.54 18.96 -0.10
C LYS A 165 14.71 18.59 -1.34
N GLU A 166 15.07 17.51 -1.99
CA GLU A 166 14.41 17.01 -3.21
C GLU A 166 13.04 16.40 -2.86
N TYR A 167 12.99 15.58 -1.82
CA TYR A 167 11.74 15.01 -1.33
C TYR A 167 10.71 16.10 -1.02
N ASN A 168 11.09 17.14 -0.28
CA ASN A 168 10.19 18.22 0.11
C ASN A 168 9.73 19.09 -1.06
N LYS A 169 10.47 19.12 -2.18
CA LYS A 169 10.03 19.77 -3.43
C LYS A 169 8.99 18.94 -4.17
N ILE A 170 9.14 17.61 -4.15
CA ILE A 170 8.32 16.67 -4.92
C ILE A 170 7.05 16.30 -4.16
N ARG A 171 7.20 15.90 -2.89
CA ARG A 171 6.14 15.33 -2.06
C ARG A 171 5.56 16.36 -1.09
N THR A 172 4.87 17.36 -1.63
CA THR A 172 4.32 18.48 -0.85
C THR A 172 2.83 18.34 -0.64
N PRO A 173 2.27 18.86 0.49
CA PRO A 173 0.85 19.06 0.62
C PRO A 173 0.37 20.11 -0.41
N PRO A 174 -0.95 20.17 -0.73
CA PRO A 174 -1.51 21.20 -1.58
C PRO A 174 -1.16 22.60 -1.08
N ALA A 175 -0.99 23.57 -1.99
CA ALA A 175 -0.54 24.93 -1.67
C ALA A 175 -1.38 25.61 -0.59
N LYS A 176 -2.71 25.36 -0.55
CA LYS A 176 -3.64 25.88 0.47
C LYS A 176 -3.39 25.33 1.90
N LYS A 177 -2.63 24.22 2.02
CA LYS A 177 -2.31 23.55 3.30
C LYS A 177 -0.81 23.58 3.58
N LYS A 178 -0.05 24.37 2.84
CA LYS A 178 1.42 24.40 2.97
C LYS A 178 1.80 25.24 4.19
N ASP A 179 2.12 24.56 5.28
CA ASP A 179 2.83 25.16 6.41
C ASP A 179 4.33 25.25 6.06
N LYS A 180 4.92 26.43 6.20
CA LYS A 180 6.36 26.66 5.91
C LYS A 180 7.28 25.88 6.86
N SER A 181 6.81 25.52 8.04
CA SER A 181 7.54 24.73 9.03
C SER A 181 7.43 23.22 8.79
N PHE A 182 6.53 22.78 7.90
CA PHE A 182 6.28 21.36 7.66
C PHE A 182 7.40 20.73 6.81
N ASP A 183 8.13 19.82 7.40
CA ASP A 183 9.14 18.99 6.74
C ASP A 183 8.58 17.58 6.46
N ALA A 184 8.17 17.35 5.23
CA ALA A 184 7.57 16.08 4.78
C ALA A 184 8.56 14.92 4.85
N PHE A 185 9.86 15.17 4.61
CA PHE A 185 10.90 14.14 4.71
C PHE A 185 11.15 13.71 6.14
N VAL A 186 11.25 14.66 7.05
CA VAL A 186 11.37 14.38 8.49
C VAL A 186 10.15 13.59 8.98
N LYS A 187 8.94 14.00 8.57
CA LYS A 187 7.72 13.30 8.96
C LYS A 187 7.71 11.84 8.49
N VAL A 188 7.95 11.58 7.20
CA VAL A 188 7.91 10.20 6.69
C VAL A 188 9.01 9.33 7.27
N THR A 189 10.22 9.86 7.43
CA THR A 189 11.33 9.10 8.02
C THR A 189 11.10 8.77 9.49
N ASN A 190 10.48 9.67 10.26
CA ASN A 190 10.09 9.40 11.63
C ASN A 190 8.98 8.34 11.71
N ASN A 191 8.00 8.38 10.82
CA ASN A 191 6.95 7.36 10.74
C ASN A 191 7.52 5.98 10.40
N ILE A 192 8.48 5.90 9.47
CA ILE A 192 9.18 4.65 9.15
C ILE A 192 9.96 4.12 10.37
N LYS A 193 10.71 4.98 11.06
CA LYS A 193 11.43 4.61 12.29
C LYS A 193 10.48 4.10 13.37
N ASN A 194 9.33 4.77 13.54
CA ASN A 194 8.29 4.35 14.48
C ASN A 194 7.70 2.97 14.12
N LEU A 195 7.41 2.70 12.85
CA LEU A 195 6.98 1.36 12.42
C LEU A 195 8.01 0.28 12.76
N VAL A 196 9.30 0.55 12.53
CA VAL A 196 10.38 -0.38 12.90
C VAL A 196 10.41 -0.61 14.41
N LYS A 197 10.22 0.44 15.21
CA LYS A 197 10.13 0.35 16.68
C LYS A 197 8.95 -0.52 17.11
N ILE A 198 7.74 -0.25 16.59
CA ILE A 198 6.53 -1.03 16.90
C ILE A 198 6.71 -2.51 16.52
N LYS A 199 7.31 -2.80 15.37
CA LYS A 199 7.62 -4.19 14.98
C LYS A 199 8.51 -4.90 15.98
N LYS A 200 9.53 -4.22 16.49
CA LYS A 200 10.43 -4.77 17.53
C LYS A 200 9.68 -5.00 18.85
N GLU A 201 8.86 -4.05 19.27
CA GLU A 201 8.04 -4.14 20.49
C GLU A 201 7.08 -5.34 20.44
N LEU A 202 6.47 -5.58 19.27
CA LEU A 202 5.54 -6.68 19.06
C LEU A 202 6.23 -8.02 18.72
N GLY A 203 7.55 -8.05 18.57
CA GLY A 203 8.29 -9.26 18.19
C GLY A 203 7.95 -9.82 16.80
N VAL A 204 7.47 -8.97 15.88
CA VAL A 204 6.98 -9.40 14.56
C VAL A 204 7.94 -9.03 13.42
N THR A 205 7.93 -9.85 12.37
CA THR A 205 8.77 -9.63 11.18
C THR A 205 8.05 -8.82 10.09
N LYS A 206 6.72 -8.90 10.03
CA LYS A 206 5.86 -8.17 9.08
C LYS A 206 5.41 -6.82 9.66
N PRO A 207 5.10 -5.84 8.79
CA PRO A 207 5.39 -5.80 7.36
C PRO A 207 6.88 -5.63 7.08
N GLN A 208 7.35 -6.16 5.93
CA GLN A 208 8.62 -5.70 5.40
C GLN A 208 8.48 -4.26 4.92
N ILE A 209 9.37 -3.40 5.36
CA ILE A 209 9.41 -1.99 4.95
C ILE A 209 10.34 -1.88 3.75
N ARG A 210 9.83 -1.33 2.66
CA ARG A 210 10.55 -1.09 1.41
C ARG A 210 10.45 0.37 1.04
N THR A 211 11.36 0.85 0.22
CA THR A 211 11.30 2.19 -0.37
C THR A 211 11.32 2.09 -1.89
N ASN A 212 10.51 2.91 -2.53
CA ASN A 212 10.53 3.13 -3.97
C ASN A 212 10.90 4.59 -4.22
N SER A 213 11.74 4.82 -5.24
CA SER A 213 12.13 6.16 -5.66
C SER A 213 12.01 6.30 -7.17
N ILE A 214 11.61 7.47 -7.63
CA ILE A 214 11.61 7.81 -9.05
C ILE A 214 13.05 8.13 -9.45
N PHE A 215 13.57 7.34 -10.37
CA PHE A 215 15.00 7.29 -10.74
C PHE A 215 15.67 8.63 -11.07
N PRO A 216 15.07 9.56 -11.83
CA PRO A 216 15.71 10.82 -12.15
C PRO A 216 16.02 11.73 -10.95
N SER A 217 15.26 11.60 -9.84
CA SER A 217 15.46 12.42 -8.65
C SER A 217 16.65 11.96 -7.79
N ILE A 218 17.10 10.72 -7.95
CA ILE A 218 18.25 10.18 -7.21
C ILE A 218 19.57 10.50 -7.91
N TYR A 219 19.57 10.56 -9.24
CA TYR A 219 20.78 10.74 -10.04
C TYR A 219 21.31 12.18 -10.11
N LYS A 220 20.53 13.13 -9.64
CA LYS A 220 20.90 14.57 -9.66
C LYS A 220 21.48 15.06 -8.34
N ASN A 221 21.72 14.17 -7.41
CA ASN A 221 22.34 14.37 -6.11
C ASN A 221 23.52 13.42 -5.96
#